data_85eff635778d80f822ce2bf4dcb83c91
#
_entry.id   85eff635778d80f822ce2bf4dcb83c91
#
_cell.length_a   1.000
_cell.length_b   1.000
_cell.length_c   1.000
_cell.angle_alpha   90.00
_cell.angle_beta   90.00
_cell.angle_gamma   90.00
#
_symmetry.space_group_name_H-M   'P 1'
#
loop_
_entity.id
_entity.type
_entity.pdbx_description
1 polymer ?
#
loop_
_entity_poly.entity_id
_entity_poly.type
_entity_poly.pdbx_seq_one_letter_code
_entity_poly.pdbx_strand_id
1 'polypeptide(L)'
;MESVLGRGSMGTVWAATDEVLHRPVAIKQVNVPPGLSAGEVARLRERTMREARAVAALCSPYVVTVFDVLTPDAGPVIVMELFRGRSLADVIRDVGRLTDGQAATVGVAVASALRAAHAAGITHRDVKPANVLIGVDGGIKLTDFGVARSSAEPTITGTGMILGSAAYLAPEVATGTPVGPLSDAWSLGGLLFACVEGRPPFDRGTPIATVASVVKDPVPAHPHAGRLGRVISGLLLKTPSLRMRLDRALPIMRTVADDPSGTHLTTSPENPSSRPDHPDRLHA
;
A
#
# COMPACT_ATOMS: atom_id res chain seq x y z
N MET A 1 14.89 -16.74 10.54
CA MET A 1 13.98 -15.61 10.81
C MET A 1 14.49 -14.90 12.06
N GLU A 2 14.66 -13.57 12.00
CA GLU A 2 15.34 -12.81 13.06
C GLU A 2 14.36 -11.97 13.88
N SER A 3 13.55 -11.15 13.21
CA SER A 3 12.58 -10.29 13.88
C SER A 3 11.32 -10.07 13.04
N VAL A 4 10.21 -9.73 13.69
CA VAL A 4 8.95 -9.36 13.00
C VAL A 4 9.05 -7.92 12.56
N LEU A 5 8.87 -7.67 11.25
CA LEU A 5 8.80 -6.33 10.66
C LEU A 5 7.38 -5.78 10.67
N GLY A 6 6.37 -6.66 10.54
CA GLY A 6 4.97 -6.26 10.53
C GLY A 6 4.02 -7.45 10.59
N ARG A 7 2.82 -7.20 11.12
CA ARG A 7 1.70 -8.15 11.12
C ARG A 7 0.48 -7.47 10.53
N GLY A 8 -0.21 -8.19 9.65
CA GLY A 8 -1.44 -7.71 9.02
C GLY A 8 -2.40 -8.86 8.73
N SER A 9 -3.57 -8.52 8.19
CA SER A 9 -4.59 -9.50 7.81
C SER A 9 -4.11 -10.52 6.78
N MET A 10 -3.19 -10.11 5.91
CA MET A 10 -2.66 -10.95 4.83
C MET A 10 -1.48 -11.81 5.26
N GLY A 11 -0.95 -11.63 6.47
CA GLY A 11 0.19 -12.41 6.94
C GLY A 11 1.14 -11.64 7.84
N THR A 12 2.25 -12.28 8.14
CA THR A 12 3.34 -11.72 8.93
C THR A 12 4.58 -11.55 8.05
N VAL A 13 5.25 -10.40 8.19
CA VAL A 13 6.51 -10.10 7.50
C VAL A 13 7.64 -10.18 8.53
N TRP A 14 8.69 -10.92 8.19
CA TRP A 14 9.86 -11.17 9.02
C TRP A 14 11.12 -10.63 8.36
N ALA A 15 12.06 -10.09 9.13
CA ALA A 15 13.44 -9.96 8.70
C ALA A 15 14.12 -11.33 8.79
N ALA A 16 14.96 -11.65 7.83
CA ALA A 16 15.70 -12.90 7.76
C ALA A 16 17.00 -12.73 6.96
N THR A 17 17.87 -13.72 7.06
CA THR A 17 19.05 -13.84 6.20
C THR A 17 18.87 -15.03 5.25
N ASP A 18 19.12 -14.81 3.97
CA ASP A 18 19.30 -15.84 2.95
C ASP A 18 20.65 -16.50 3.19
N GLU A 19 20.64 -17.74 3.67
CA GLU A 19 21.86 -18.47 4.08
C GLU A 19 22.70 -18.94 2.89
N VAL A 20 22.08 -19.02 1.68
CA VAL A 20 22.78 -19.43 0.46
C VAL A 20 23.51 -18.26 -0.18
N LEU A 21 22.83 -17.10 -0.29
CA LEU A 21 23.38 -15.90 -0.91
C LEU A 21 23.96 -14.90 0.09
N HIS A 22 23.93 -15.21 1.38
CA HIS A 22 24.45 -14.38 2.49
C HIS A 22 23.96 -12.92 2.44
N ARG A 23 22.67 -12.72 2.18
CA ARG A 23 22.05 -11.38 2.08
C ARG A 23 20.82 -11.24 2.99
N PRO A 24 20.56 -10.02 3.50
CA PRO A 24 19.33 -9.75 4.24
C PRO A 24 18.13 -9.80 3.30
N VAL A 25 17.03 -10.41 3.77
CA VAL A 25 15.77 -10.55 3.05
C VAL A 25 14.58 -10.27 3.98
N ALA A 26 13.44 -9.89 3.40
CA ALA A 26 12.16 -9.90 4.08
C ALA A 26 11.37 -11.14 3.63
N ILE A 27 10.72 -11.81 4.58
CA ILE A 27 9.92 -13.00 4.32
C ILE A 27 8.49 -12.69 4.72
N LYS A 28 7.56 -12.73 3.75
CA LYS A 28 6.13 -12.60 4.00
C LYS A 28 5.46 -13.97 3.97
N GLN A 29 5.01 -14.42 5.14
CA GLN A 29 4.19 -15.60 5.26
C GLN A 29 2.73 -15.23 5.03
N VAL A 30 2.11 -15.81 3.98
CA VAL A 30 0.71 -15.53 3.64
C VAL A 30 -0.21 -16.38 4.52
N ASN A 31 -1.18 -15.73 5.16
CA ASN A 31 -2.16 -16.43 5.98
C ASN A 31 -3.10 -17.28 5.10
N VAL A 32 -3.26 -18.53 5.46
CA VAL A 32 -4.30 -19.41 4.92
C VAL A 32 -5.52 -19.30 5.83
N PRO A 33 -6.68 -18.81 5.36
CA PRO A 33 -7.88 -18.73 6.19
C PRO A 33 -8.26 -20.10 6.75
N PRO A 34 -8.66 -20.19 8.03
CA PRO A 34 -9.11 -21.44 8.62
C PRO A 34 -10.42 -21.90 7.94
N GLY A 35 -10.62 -23.22 7.84
CA GLY A 35 -11.85 -23.81 7.31
C GLY A 35 -11.90 -24.00 5.79
N LEU A 36 -10.83 -23.66 5.06
CA LEU A 36 -10.73 -23.97 3.64
C LEU A 36 -10.53 -25.48 3.41
N SER A 37 -11.21 -26.02 2.40
CA SER A 37 -10.96 -27.37 1.90
C SER A 37 -9.58 -27.49 1.26
N ALA A 38 -9.02 -28.70 1.17
CA ALA A 38 -7.73 -28.94 0.52
C ALA A 38 -7.68 -28.39 -0.92
N GLY A 39 -8.78 -28.48 -1.67
CA GLY A 39 -8.88 -27.93 -3.02
C GLY A 39 -8.86 -26.40 -3.07
N GLU A 40 -9.42 -25.70 -2.07
CA GLU A 40 -9.37 -24.24 -1.96
C GLU A 40 -7.98 -23.77 -1.57
N VAL A 41 -7.32 -24.47 -0.65
CA VAL A 41 -5.93 -24.20 -0.28
C VAL A 41 -5.00 -24.36 -1.49
N ALA A 42 -5.18 -25.43 -2.28
CA ALA A 42 -4.39 -25.64 -3.50
C ALA A 42 -4.58 -24.50 -4.51
N ARG A 43 -5.84 -24.07 -4.74
CA ARG A 43 -6.14 -22.91 -5.61
C ARG A 43 -5.54 -21.61 -5.09
N LEU A 44 -5.57 -21.36 -3.78
CA LEU A 44 -4.94 -20.19 -3.17
C LEU A 44 -3.42 -20.20 -3.40
N ARG A 45 -2.76 -21.34 -3.20
CA ARG A 45 -1.32 -21.51 -3.43
C ARG A 45 -0.95 -21.24 -4.90
N GLU A 46 -1.64 -21.90 -5.83
CA GLU A 46 -1.37 -21.73 -7.27
C GLU A 46 -1.52 -20.26 -7.70
N ARG A 47 -2.57 -19.60 -7.23
CA ARG A 47 -2.83 -18.22 -7.52
C ARG A 47 -1.75 -17.30 -6.93
N THR A 48 -1.40 -17.47 -5.64
CA THR A 48 -0.33 -16.72 -4.98
C THR A 48 0.99 -16.86 -5.75
N MET A 49 1.32 -18.06 -6.19
CA MET A 49 2.51 -18.34 -7.00
C MET A 49 2.47 -17.60 -8.34
N ARG A 50 1.34 -17.62 -9.04
CA ARG A 50 1.19 -16.95 -10.34
C ARG A 50 1.32 -15.43 -10.20
N GLU A 51 0.62 -14.83 -9.23
CA GLU A 51 0.66 -13.39 -8.98
C GLU A 51 2.05 -12.94 -8.52
N ALA A 52 2.70 -13.69 -7.62
CA ALA A 52 4.04 -13.36 -7.15
C ALA A 52 5.11 -13.48 -8.26
N ARG A 53 5.01 -14.49 -9.15
CA ARG A 53 5.89 -14.58 -10.34
C ARG A 53 5.72 -13.39 -11.27
N ALA A 54 4.49 -12.91 -11.45
CA ALA A 54 4.24 -11.72 -12.26
C ALA A 54 4.89 -10.46 -11.63
N VAL A 55 4.79 -10.30 -10.31
CA VAL A 55 5.44 -9.20 -9.58
C VAL A 55 6.96 -9.34 -9.61
N ALA A 56 7.52 -10.55 -9.48
CA ALA A 56 8.96 -10.79 -9.54
C ALA A 56 9.59 -10.40 -10.91
N ALA A 57 8.79 -10.43 -11.97
CA ALA A 57 9.22 -10.00 -13.29
C ALA A 57 9.24 -8.47 -13.47
N LEU A 58 8.73 -7.69 -12.49
CA LEU A 58 8.75 -6.24 -12.56
C LEU A 58 10.16 -5.70 -12.28
N CYS A 59 10.73 -5.01 -13.26
CA CYS A 59 11.98 -4.28 -13.10
C CYS A 59 11.67 -2.79 -12.90
N SER A 60 11.55 -2.37 -11.63
CA SER A 60 11.27 -0.97 -11.29
C SER A 60 11.95 -0.60 -9.97
N PRO A 61 12.68 0.52 -9.91
CA PRO A 61 13.32 0.98 -8.67
C PRO A 61 12.30 1.38 -7.59
N TYR A 62 11.04 1.58 -7.97
CA TYR A 62 9.94 1.97 -7.10
C TYR A 62 9.08 0.80 -6.61
N VAL A 63 9.47 -0.44 -6.91
CA VAL A 63 8.77 -1.66 -6.46
C VAL A 63 9.70 -2.46 -5.57
N VAL A 64 9.19 -3.00 -4.47
CA VAL A 64 9.94 -3.96 -3.65
C VAL A 64 10.20 -5.22 -4.49
N THR A 65 11.47 -5.60 -4.62
CA THR A 65 11.87 -6.72 -5.46
C THR A 65 11.48 -8.04 -4.81
N VAL A 66 10.74 -8.88 -5.52
CA VAL A 66 10.47 -10.26 -5.12
C VAL A 66 11.59 -11.15 -5.64
N PHE A 67 12.24 -11.90 -4.74
CA PHE A 67 13.35 -12.77 -5.09
C PHE A 67 12.90 -14.20 -5.35
N ASP A 68 11.96 -14.71 -4.54
CA ASP A 68 11.47 -16.09 -4.65
C ASP A 68 10.09 -16.25 -4.03
N VAL A 69 9.42 -17.35 -4.35
CA VAL A 69 8.15 -17.76 -3.76
C VAL A 69 8.19 -19.25 -3.43
N LEU A 70 8.06 -19.54 -2.15
CA LEU A 70 8.07 -20.90 -1.62
C LEU A 70 6.66 -21.32 -1.23
N THR A 71 6.36 -22.61 -1.32
CA THR A 71 5.05 -23.16 -0.97
C THR A 71 5.17 -24.32 0.04
N PRO A 72 5.68 -24.07 1.26
CA PRO A 72 5.68 -25.08 2.31
C PRO A 72 4.26 -25.48 2.72
N ASP A 73 4.11 -26.57 3.47
CA ASP A 73 2.79 -27.06 3.92
C ASP A 73 2.01 -26.02 4.73
N ALA A 74 2.72 -25.19 5.48
CA ALA A 74 2.14 -24.10 6.28
C ALA A 74 1.55 -22.93 5.46
N GLY A 75 1.68 -22.93 4.14
CA GLY A 75 1.16 -21.88 3.24
C GLY A 75 2.26 -21.16 2.45
N PRO A 76 1.85 -20.30 1.49
CA PRO A 76 2.81 -19.60 0.63
C PRO A 76 3.69 -18.62 1.41
N VAL A 77 4.96 -18.55 1.02
CA VAL A 77 5.97 -17.66 1.58
C VAL A 77 6.63 -16.89 0.44
N ILE A 78 6.64 -15.57 0.53
CA ILE A 78 7.26 -14.68 -0.46
C ILE A 78 8.57 -14.15 0.13
N VAL A 79 9.67 -14.40 -0.58
CA VAL A 79 10.99 -13.87 -0.25
C VAL A 79 11.25 -12.61 -1.07
N MET A 80 11.56 -11.50 -0.41
CA MET A 80 11.72 -10.21 -1.07
C MET A 80 12.87 -9.41 -0.46
N GLU A 81 13.26 -8.32 -1.10
CA GLU A 81 14.29 -7.42 -0.59
C GLU A 81 13.88 -6.89 0.80
N LEU A 82 14.84 -6.84 1.71
CA LEU A 82 14.70 -6.15 2.98
C LEU A 82 14.94 -4.65 2.75
N PHE A 83 13.87 -3.90 2.55
CA PHE A 83 13.93 -2.45 2.41
C PHE A 83 14.00 -1.78 3.79
N ARG A 84 15.11 -1.10 4.09
CA ARG A 84 15.31 -0.42 5.37
C ARG A 84 14.62 0.94 5.35
N GLY A 85 13.52 1.06 6.07
CA GLY A 85 12.73 2.27 6.11
C GLY A 85 11.47 2.10 6.95
N ARG A 86 10.56 3.06 6.83
CA ARG A 86 9.28 3.11 7.54
C ARG A 86 8.13 3.16 6.54
N SER A 87 6.93 2.75 6.96
CA SER A 87 5.77 2.97 6.11
C SER A 87 5.43 4.47 6.04
N LEU A 88 4.91 4.90 4.90
CA LEU A 88 4.38 6.25 4.74
C LEU A 88 3.25 6.55 5.74
N ALA A 89 2.50 5.52 6.16
CA ALA A 89 1.47 5.67 7.19
C ALA A 89 2.09 6.08 8.54
N ASP A 90 3.22 5.48 8.91
CA ASP A 90 3.95 5.84 10.13
C ASP A 90 4.53 7.26 10.01
N VAL A 91 5.08 7.60 8.86
CA VAL A 91 5.60 8.97 8.62
C VAL A 91 4.48 10.00 8.77
N ILE A 92 3.33 9.81 8.10
CA ILE A 92 2.19 10.73 8.20
C ILE A 92 1.70 10.84 9.65
N ARG A 93 1.61 9.72 10.38
CA ARG A 93 1.19 9.72 11.79
C ARG A 93 2.10 10.58 12.67
N ASP A 94 3.41 10.53 12.44
CA ASP A 94 4.38 11.23 13.27
C ASP A 94 4.51 12.72 12.92
N VAL A 95 4.47 13.08 11.63
CA VAL A 95 4.62 14.48 11.18
C VAL A 95 3.28 15.21 10.98
N GLY A 96 2.16 14.47 11.05
CA GLY A 96 0.81 14.98 10.83
C GLY A 96 0.44 15.11 9.36
N ARG A 97 1.26 15.77 8.54
CA ARG A 97 1.06 15.90 7.09
C ARG A 97 2.38 16.24 6.38
N LEU A 98 2.41 15.96 5.08
CA LEU A 98 3.53 16.31 4.21
C LEU A 98 3.26 17.63 3.47
N THR A 99 4.32 18.28 3.02
CA THR A 99 4.21 19.40 2.06
C THR A 99 3.74 18.86 0.70
N ASP A 100 3.24 19.74 -0.18
CA ASP A 100 2.84 19.36 -1.54
C ASP A 100 4.03 18.80 -2.34
N GLY A 101 5.24 19.33 -2.18
CA GLY A 101 6.46 18.82 -2.80
C GLY A 101 6.84 17.41 -2.33
N GLN A 102 6.80 17.17 -1.01
CA GLN A 102 7.04 15.83 -0.44
C GLN A 102 5.99 14.82 -0.89
N ALA A 103 4.71 15.20 -0.86
CA ALA A 103 3.61 14.37 -1.35
C ALA A 103 3.73 14.09 -2.86
N ALA A 104 4.20 15.07 -3.64
CA ALA A 104 4.47 14.90 -5.07
C ALA A 104 5.58 13.89 -5.33
N THR A 105 6.68 13.92 -4.55
CA THR A 105 7.76 12.93 -4.64
C THR A 105 7.25 11.51 -4.38
N VAL A 106 6.43 11.32 -3.35
CA VAL A 106 5.74 10.05 -3.09
C VAL A 106 4.85 9.66 -4.27
N GLY A 107 4.06 10.61 -4.78
CA GLY A 107 3.16 10.40 -5.91
C GLY A 107 3.89 9.97 -7.18
N VAL A 108 5.06 10.58 -7.47
CA VAL A 108 5.91 10.20 -8.62
C VAL A 108 6.39 8.76 -8.49
N ALA A 109 6.89 8.36 -7.32
CA ALA A 109 7.37 7.01 -7.07
C ALA A 109 6.25 5.97 -7.23
N VAL A 110 5.11 6.19 -6.55
CA VAL A 110 3.95 5.27 -6.58
C VAL A 110 3.34 5.20 -7.99
N ALA A 111 3.15 6.34 -8.68
CA ALA A 111 2.62 6.33 -10.05
C ALA A 111 3.57 5.62 -11.02
N SER A 112 4.88 5.76 -10.85
CA SER A 112 5.88 5.07 -11.66
C SER A 112 5.85 3.55 -11.43
N ALA A 113 5.74 3.11 -10.16
CA ALA A 113 5.56 1.71 -9.79
C ALA A 113 4.30 1.12 -10.43
N LEU A 114 3.17 1.82 -10.28
CA LEU A 114 1.87 1.39 -10.83
C LEU A 114 1.90 1.31 -12.36
N ARG A 115 2.53 2.27 -13.05
CA ARG A 115 2.67 2.23 -14.52
C ARG A 115 3.47 1.02 -14.98
N ALA A 116 4.58 0.70 -14.29
CA ALA A 116 5.37 -0.50 -14.59
C ALA A 116 4.53 -1.77 -14.42
N ALA A 117 3.76 -1.87 -13.33
CA ALA A 117 2.87 -3.00 -13.07
C ALA A 117 1.75 -3.10 -14.11
N HIS A 118 1.06 -1.99 -14.42
CA HIS A 118 -0.02 -1.97 -15.41
C HIS A 118 0.45 -2.35 -16.82
N ALA A 119 1.67 -1.95 -17.20
CA ALA A 119 2.28 -2.36 -18.46
C ALA A 119 2.53 -3.88 -18.55
N ALA A 120 2.75 -4.54 -17.40
CA ALA A 120 2.85 -5.98 -17.27
C ALA A 120 1.49 -6.69 -17.02
N GLY A 121 0.37 -5.97 -17.13
CA GLY A 121 -0.97 -6.51 -16.87
C GLY A 121 -1.30 -6.72 -15.39
N ILE A 122 -0.52 -6.16 -14.47
CA ILE A 122 -0.71 -6.32 -13.02
C ILE A 122 -1.37 -5.08 -12.46
N THR A 123 -2.47 -5.26 -11.71
CA THR A 123 -3.12 -4.22 -10.91
C THR A 123 -2.76 -4.43 -9.44
N HIS A 124 -2.43 -3.36 -8.72
CA HIS A 124 -1.97 -3.43 -7.33
C HIS A 124 -3.09 -3.79 -6.34
N ARG A 125 -4.27 -3.20 -6.50
CA ARG A 125 -5.50 -3.49 -5.73
C ARG A 125 -5.52 -3.03 -4.26
N ASP A 126 -4.40 -2.57 -3.70
CA ASP A 126 -4.30 -2.15 -2.29
C ASP A 126 -3.32 -0.98 -2.10
N VAL A 127 -3.39 0.04 -2.96
CA VAL A 127 -2.57 1.25 -2.84
C VAL A 127 -3.04 2.07 -1.64
N LYS A 128 -2.15 2.24 -0.66
CA LYS A 128 -2.40 2.99 0.59
C LYS A 128 -1.07 3.34 1.27
N PRO A 129 -1.04 4.32 2.21
CA PRO A 129 0.20 4.71 2.88
C PRO A 129 0.94 3.58 3.59
N ALA A 130 0.23 2.59 4.14
CA ALA A 130 0.84 1.44 4.80
C ALA A 130 1.67 0.55 3.85
N ASN A 131 1.39 0.60 2.55
CA ASN A 131 2.06 -0.19 1.52
C ASN A 131 3.11 0.63 0.73
N VAL A 132 3.44 1.83 1.17
CA VAL A 132 4.52 2.65 0.63
C VAL A 132 5.62 2.75 1.68
N LEU A 133 6.83 2.38 1.33
CA LEU A 133 7.99 2.40 2.21
C LEU A 133 8.88 3.61 1.86
N ILE A 134 9.29 4.34 2.89
CA ILE A 134 10.23 5.47 2.80
C ILE A 134 11.55 5.03 3.42
N GLY A 135 12.60 4.97 2.62
CA GLY A 135 13.93 4.58 3.05
C GLY A 135 14.65 5.66 3.85
N VAL A 136 15.66 5.25 4.62
CA VAL A 136 16.55 6.17 5.34
C VAL A 136 17.38 7.04 4.40
N ASP A 137 17.58 6.60 3.18
CA ASP A 137 18.25 7.30 2.08
C ASP A 137 17.30 8.18 1.24
N GLY A 138 16.04 8.27 1.62
CA GLY A 138 14.98 8.96 0.86
C GLY A 138 14.39 8.14 -0.29
N GLY A 139 14.83 6.90 -0.50
CA GLY A 139 14.24 6.00 -1.50
C GLY A 139 12.77 5.70 -1.17
N ILE A 140 11.94 5.52 -2.20
CA ILE A 140 10.52 5.24 -2.03
C ILE A 140 10.15 3.99 -2.82
N LYS A 141 9.51 3.01 -2.17
CA LYS A 141 9.08 1.78 -2.82
C LYS A 141 7.65 1.40 -2.45
N LEU A 142 6.92 0.91 -3.44
CA LEU A 142 5.60 0.31 -3.29
C LEU A 142 5.76 -1.19 -3.03
N THR A 143 5.09 -1.69 -2.00
CA THR A 143 5.11 -3.11 -1.59
C THR A 143 3.70 -3.69 -1.58
N ASP A 144 3.59 -4.98 -1.34
CA ASP A 144 2.32 -5.67 -1.12
C ASP A 144 1.34 -5.56 -2.29
N PHE A 145 1.85 -5.76 -3.52
CA PHE A 145 0.99 -6.06 -4.65
C PHE A 145 0.04 -7.19 -4.27
N GLY A 146 -1.25 -7.05 -4.58
CA GLY A 146 -2.35 -7.87 -4.07
C GLY A 146 -2.28 -9.38 -4.30
N VAL A 147 -1.10 -9.97 -4.10
CA VAL A 147 -0.73 -11.38 -4.30
C VAL A 147 -1.63 -12.35 -3.49
N ALA A 148 -2.30 -11.84 -2.47
CA ALA A 148 -3.18 -12.65 -1.61
C ALA A 148 -4.67 -12.28 -1.72
N ARG A 149 -5.03 -11.30 -2.57
CA ARG A 149 -6.43 -10.85 -2.71
C ARG A 149 -7.14 -11.55 -3.88
N SER A 150 -8.28 -12.19 -3.61
CA SER A 150 -9.16 -12.72 -4.63
C SER A 150 -9.80 -11.59 -5.45
N SER A 151 -9.72 -11.69 -6.79
CA SER A 151 -10.50 -10.83 -7.69
C SER A 151 -12.01 -11.13 -7.61
N ALA A 152 -12.38 -12.28 -7.01
CA ALA A 152 -13.74 -12.75 -6.86
C ALA A 152 -14.30 -12.60 -5.42
N GLU A 153 -13.45 -12.22 -4.43
CA GLU A 153 -13.97 -11.96 -3.09
C GLU A 153 -14.56 -10.56 -3.07
N PRO A 154 -15.87 -10.43 -2.77
CA PRO A 154 -16.44 -9.14 -2.47
C PRO A 154 -15.62 -8.56 -1.29
N THR A 155 -15.26 -7.29 -1.37
CA THR A 155 -14.51 -6.55 -0.34
C THR A 155 -15.22 -6.56 1.02
N ILE A 156 -16.47 -7.01 1.04
CA ILE A 156 -17.31 -7.25 2.20
C ILE A 156 -17.34 -8.76 2.43
N THR A 157 -16.50 -9.27 3.34
CA THR A 157 -16.68 -10.64 3.85
C THR A 157 -18.01 -10.74 4.59
N GLY A 158 -18.69 -11.92 4.55
CA GLY A 158 -19.95 -12.14 5.24
C GLY A 158 -19.93 -11.86 6.76
N THR A 159 -18.76 -11.59 7.33
CA THR A 159 -18.53 -11.16 8.72
C THR A 159 -18.49 -9.64 8.91
N GLY A 160 -18.71 -8.83 7.86
CA GLY A 160 -18.66 -7.36 7.95
C GLY A 160 -17.25 -6.78 8.13
N MET A 161 -16.21 -7.60 8.11
CA MET A 161 -14.83 -7.15 8.24
C MET A 161 -14.26 -6.69 6.89
N ILE A 162 -14.45 -5.41 6.59
CA ILE A 162 -13.64 -4.71 5.58
C ILE A 162 -12.36 -4.28 6.32
N LEU A 163 -11.30 -5.08 6.20
CA LEU A 163 -10.07 -4.78 6.91
C LEU A 163 -9.40 -3.53 6.33
N GLY A 164 -9.32 -2.47 7.11
CA GLY A 164 -8.31 -1.38 7.06
C GLY A 164 -8.11 -0.57 5.77
N SER A 165 -8.60 -1.02 4.61
CA SER A 165 -8.35 -0.41 3.29
C SER A 165 -9.59 0.29 2.69
N ALA A 166 -10.73 0.30 3.38
CA ALA A 166 -11.99 0.84 2.86
C ALA A 166 -11.86 2.30 2.39
N ALA A 167 -11.08 3.10 3.10
CA ALA A 167 -10.89 4.53 2.83
C ALA A 167 -10.17 4.83 1.50
N TYR A 168 -9.46 3.84 0.94
CA TYR A 168 -8.71 3.94 -0.33
C TYR A 168 -9.37 3.16 -1.46
N LEU A 169 -10.48 2.47 -1.17
CA LEU A 169 -11.22 1.66 -2.14
C LEU A 169 -11.87 2.56 -3.19
N ALA A 170 -11.79 2.16 -4.47
CA ALA A 170 -12.44 2.91 -5.54
C ALA A 170 -13.97 2.66 -5.53
N PRO A 171 -14.81 3.69 -5.86
CA PRO A 171 -16.27 3.57 -5.80
C PRO A 171 -16.83 2.46 -6.71
N GLU A 172 -16.25 2.28 -7.89
CA GLU A 172 -16.65 1.20 -8.80
C GLU A 172 -16.38 -0.19 -8.21
N VAL A 173 -15.28 -0.33 -7.47
CA VAL A 173 -14.93 -1.60 -6.79
C VAL A 173 -15.88 -1.84 -5.60
N ALA A 174 -16.22 -0.78 -4.87
CA ALA A 174 -17.19 -0.83 -3.78
C ALA A 174 -18.60 -1.25 -4.24
N THR A 175 -18.92 -1.00 -5.51
CA THR A 175 -20.20 -1.39 -6.14
C THR A 175 -20.13 -2.68 -6.95
N GLY A 176 -19.02 -3.45 -6.86
CA GLY A 176 -18.90 -4.77 -7.46
C GLY A 176 -18.28 -4.81 -8.86
N THR A 177 -17.80 -3.68 -9.39
CA THR A 177 -17.06 -3.69 -10.65
C THR A 177 -15.65 -4.25 -10.44
N PRO A 178 -15.13 -5.07 -11.36
CA PRO A 178 -13.78 -5.62 -11.25
C PRO A 178 -12.71 -4.54 -11.10
N VAL A 179 -11.72 -4.82 -10.25
CA VAL A 179 -10.56 -3.94 -10.03
C VAL A 179 -9.71 -3.84 -11.30
N GLY A 180 -9.26 -2.65 -11.62
CA GLY A 180 -8.41 -2.38 -12.78
C GLY A 180 -7.46 -1.20 -12.56
N PRO A 181 -6.66 -0.83 -13.58
CA PRO A 181 -5.69 0.26 -13.47
C PRO A 181 -6.27 1.61 -13.00
N LEU A 182 -7.53 1.89 -13.32
CA LEU A 182 -8.22 3.12 -12.87
C LEU A 182 -8.59 3.07 -11.39
N SER A 183 -8.80 1.89 -10.81
CA SER A 183 -8.99 1.74 -9.36
C SER A 183 -7.71 2.08 -8.58
N ASP A 184 -6.53 1.68 -9.10
CA ASP A 184 -5.24 2.07 -8.50
C ASP A 184 -5.01 3.59 -8.60
N ALA A 185 -5.44 4.22 -9.70
CA ALA A 185 -5.36 5.67 -9.86
C ALA A 185 -6.22 6.41 -8.81
N TRP A 186 -7.43 5.91 -8.51
CA TRP A 186 -8.24 6.43 -7.40
C TRP A 186 -7.52 6.28 -6.06
N SER A 187 -7.00 5.09 -5.77
CA SER A 187 -6.30 4.80 -4.51
C SER A 187 -5.06 5.68 -4.34
N LEU A 188 -4.34 6.00 -5.44
CA LEU A 188 -3.25 6.99 -5.44
C LEU A 188 -3.79 8.39 -5.09
N GLY A 189 -4.95 8.79 -5.60
CA GLY A 189 -5.60 10.06 -5.23
C GLY A 189 -5.91 10.14 -3.74
N GLY A 190 -6.44 9.05 -3.15
CA GLY A 190 -6.67 8.93 -1.71
C GLY A 190 -5.39 8.96 -0.88
N LEU A 191 -4.32 8.34 -1.38
CA LEU A 191 -2.99 8.36 -0.76
C LEU A 191 -2.41 9.78 -0.75
N LEU A 192 -2.44 10.50 -1.88
CA LEU A 192 -1.97 11.89 -1.97
C LEU A 192 -2.77 12.82 -1.06
N PHE A 193 -4.10 12.65 -1.02
CA PHE A 193 -4.95 13.37 -0.09
C PHE A 193 -4.50 13.12 1.36
N ALA A 194 -4.27 11.87 1.75
CA ALA A 194 -3.80 11.53 3.08
C ALA A 194 -2.42 12.12 3.39
N CYS A 195 -1.53 12.21 2.41
CA CYS A 195 -0.23 12.88 2.57
C CYS A 195 -0.39 14.35 2.97
N VAL A 196 -1.25 15.10 2.27
CA VAL A 196 -1.36 16.56 2.46
C VAL A 196 -2.35 16.97 3.55
N GLU A 197 -3.35 16.14 3.87
CA GLU A 197 -4.36 16.43 4.88
C GLU A 197 -4.19 15.62 6.19
N GLY A 198 -3.23 14.69 6.25
CA GLY A 198 -2.93 13.86 7.43
C GLY A 198 -3.99 12.78 7.71
N ARG A 199 -5.03 12.64 6.88
CA ARG A 199 -6.13 11.69 7.02
C ARG A 199 -6.68 11.28 5.67
N PRO A 200 -7.26 10.09 5.52
CA PRO A 200 -7.89 9.70 4.27
C PRO A 200 -9.17 10.50 3.97
N PRO A 201 -9.57 10.64 2.68
CA PRO A 201 -10.67 11.56 2.30
C PRO A 201 -12.05 11.11 2.76
N PHE A 202 -12.29 9.80 2.87
CA PHE A 202 -13.64 9.26 3.07
C PHE A 202 -13.82 8.45 4.36
N ASP A 203 -12.84 8.47 5.26
CA ASP A 203 -12.93 7.72 6.52
C ASP A 203 -14.09 8.23 7.40
N ARG A 204 -14.95 7.31 7.85
CA ARG A 204 -16.11 7.55 8.73
C ARG A 204 -16.06 6.69 9.99
N GLY A 205 -14.88 6.19 10.36
CA GLY A 205 -14.66 5.39 11.58
C GLY A 205 -15.13 3.94 11.48
N THR A 206 -16.13 3.62 10.64
CA THR A 206 -16.54 2.23 10.39
C THR A 206 -16.39 1.87 8.91
N PRO A 207 -16.08 0.61 8.57
CA PRO A 207 -15.93 0.18 7.19
C PRO A 207 -17.17 0.44 6.33
N ILE A 208 -18.35 0.13 6.84
CA ILE A 208 -19.62 0.30 6.11
C ILE A 208 -19.90 1.78 5.83
N ALA A 209 -19.76 2.65 6.83
CA ALA A 209 -19.96 4.09 6.66
C ALA A 209 -18.92 4.69 5.71
N THR A 210 -17.67 4.21 5.77
CA THR A 210 -16.57 4.62 4.87
C THR A 210 -16.86 4.23 3.43
N VAL A 211 -17.31 3.01 3.16
CA VAL A 211 -17.72 2.56 1.82
C VAL A 211 -18.89 3.40 1.29
N ALA A 212 -19.90 3.66 2.13
CA ALA A 212 -21.02 4.53 1.74
C ALA A 212 -20.54 5.95 1.38
N SER A 213 -19.60 6.50 2.15
CA SER A 213 -18.96 7.80 1.89
C SER A 213 -18.17 7.80 0.58
N VAL A 214 -17.35 6.76 0.35
CA VAL A 214 -16.59 6.58 -0.90
C VAL A 214 -17.52 6.61 -2.12
N VAL A 215 -18.69 6.00 -2.05
CA VAL A 215 -19.64 5.95 -3.18
C VAL A 215 -20.42 7.26 -3.34
N LYS A 216 -20.92 7.85 -2.23
CA LYS A 216 -21.92 8.92 -2.26
C LYS A 216 -21.38 10.32 -2.00
N ASP A 217 -20.42 10.48 -1.10
CA ASP A 217 -20.01 11.81 -0.65
C ASP A 217 -19.09 12.50 -1.69
N PRO A 218 -19.15 13.81 -1.83
CA PRO A 218 -18.19 14.56 -2.66
C PRO A 218 -16.78 14.43 -2.07
N VAL A 219 -15.76 14.67 -2.91
CA VAL A 219 -14.38 14.78 -2.45
C VAL A 219 -14.28 15.93 -1.46
N PRO A 220 -13.77 15.71 -0.23
CA PRO A 220 -13.62 16.79 0.74
C PRO A 220 -12.65 17.88 0.27
N ALA A 221 -12.82 19.09 0.80
CA ALA A 221 -11.86 20.17 0.59
C ALA A 221 -10.47 19.72 1.09
N HIS A 222 -9.43 20.10 0.33
CA HIS A 222 -8.04 19.76 0.61
C HIS A 222 -7.15 21.01 0.50
N PRO A 223 -7.28 21.94 1.48
CA PRO A 223 -6.62 23.25 1.43
C PRO A 223 -5.10 23.19 1.49
N HIS A 224 -4.54 22.09 2.03
CA HIS A 224 -3.10 21.89 2.13
C HIS A 224 -2.47 21.24 0.89
N ALA A 225 -3.29 20.92 -0.10
CA ALA A 225 -2.81 20.23 -1.32
C ALA A 225 -1.94 21.10 -2.22
N GLY A 226 -1.95 22.42 -2.06
CA GLY A 226 -1.16 23.33 -2.88
C GLY A 226 -1.29 23.03 -4.38
N ARG A 227 -0.17 22.85 -5.05
CA ARG A 227 -0.11 22.54 -6.50
C ARG A 227 -0.61 21.14 -6.85
N LEU A 228 -0.71 20.23 -5.88
CA LEU A 228 -1.29 18.89 -6.09
C LEU A 228 -2.81 18.87 -6.11
N GLY A 229 -3.50 19.93 -5.72
CA GLY A 229 -4.96 19.95 -5.61
C GLY A 229 -5.67 19.52 -6.89
N ARG A 230 -5.18 19.95 -8.06
CA ARG A 230 -5.72 19.53 -9.37
C ARG A 230 -5.52 18.02 -9.64
N VAL A 231 -4.37 17.47 -9.23
CA VAL A 231 -4.08 16.03 -9.41
C VAL A 231 -4.98 15.21 -8.49
N ILE A 232 -5.07 15.57 -7.21
CA ILE A 232 -5.92 14.89 -6.22
C ILE A 232 -7.37 14.88 -6.68
N SER A 233 -7.93 16.05 -7.02
CA SER A 233 -9.32 16.17 -7.51
C SER A 233 -9.54 15.35 -8.78
N GLY A 234 -8.58 15.33 -9.71
CA GLY A 234 -8.68 14.58 -10.96
C GLY A 234 -8.62 13.06 -10.76
N LEU A 235 -7.76 12.57 -9.83
CA LEU A 235 -7.66 11.15 -9.50
C LEU A 235 -8.88 10.67 -8.70
N LEU A 236 -9.51 11.53 -7.89
CA LEU A 236 -10.67 11.22 -7.07
C LEU A 236 -12.02 11.47 -7.80
N LEU A 237 -12.04 11.52 -9.13
CA LEU A 237 -13.30 11.51 -9.87
C LEU A 237 -13.99 10.16 -9.75
N LYS A 238 -15.25 10.18 -9.29
CA LYS A 238 -16.05 8.96 -9.03
C LYS A 238 -16.25 8.13 -10.28
N THR A 239 -16.50 8.76 -11.43
CA THR A 239 -16.67 8.10 -12.71
C THR A 239 -15.33 7.72 -13.31
N PRO A 240 -15.02 6.40 -13.47
CA PRO A 240 -13.69 5.94 -13.91
C PRO A 240 -13.26 6.51 -15.27
N SER A 241 -14.19 6.65 -16.22
CA SER A 241 -13.90 7.18 -17.57
C SER A 241 -13.50 8.67 -17.58
N LEU A 242 -13.88 9.43 -16.56
CA LEU A 242 -13.50 10.84 -16.38
C LEU A 242 -12.27 11.02 -15.50
N ARG A 243 -11.87 9.95 -14.77
CA ARG A 243 -10.76 9.96 -13.82
C ARG A 243 -9.43 10.25 -14.52
N MET A 244 -8.61 11.10 -13.90
CA MET A 244 -7.27 11.37 -14.40
C MET A 244 -6.44 10.09 -14.46
N ARG A 245 -5.83 9.81 -15.61
CA ARG A 245 -4.95 8.67 -15.81
C ARG A 245 -3.54 8.97 -15.26
N LEU A 246 -2.78 7.93 -14.91
CA LEU A 246 -1.43 8.07 -14.36
C LEU A 246 -0.46 8.75 -15.32
N ASP A 247 -0.62 8.56 -16.63
CA ASP A 247 0.18 9.22 -17.66
C ASP A 247 0.00 10.73 -17.70
N ARG A 248 -1.17 11.25 -17.29
CA ARG A 248 -1.44 12.68 -17.12
C ARG A 248 -1.03 13.21 -15.74
N ALA A 249 -1.21 12.43 -14.68
CA ALA A 249 -0.89 12.83 -13.31
C ALA A 249 0.63 12.95 -13.10
N LEU A 250 1.39 12.00 -13.64
CA LEU A 250 2.83 11.87 -13.39
C LEU A 250 3.66 13.12 -13.81
N PRO A 251 3.49 13.70 -15.00
CA PRO A 251 4.23 14.93 -15.37
C PRO A 251 3.93 16.10 -14.43
N ILE A 252 2.67 16.27 -14.00
CA ILE A 252 2.27 17.34 -13.07
C ILE A 252 2.95 17.13 -11.72
N MET A 253 2.92 15.92 -11.18
CA MET A 253 3.58 15.60 -9.92
C MET A 253 5.09 15.81 -9.98
N ARG A 254 5.76 15.48 -11.10
CA ARG A 254 7.18 15.75 -11.30
C ARG A 254 7.49 17.23 -11.21
N THR A 255 6.74 18.08 -11.91
CA THR A 255 6.91 19.53 -11.84
C THR A 255 6.79 20.07 -10.42
N VAL A 256 5.91 19.48 -9.58
CA VAL A 256 5.76 19.88 -8.18
C VAL A 256 6.91 19.36 -7.32
N ALA A 257 7.36 18.11 -7.54
CA ALA A 257 8.44 17.47 -6.79
C ALA A 257 9.81 18.10 -7.05
N ASP A 258 10.06 18.55 -8.29
CA ASP A 258 11.34 19.12 -8.72
C ASP A 258 11.52 20.60 -8.26
N ASP A 259 10.54 21.18 -7.59
CA ASP A 259 10.67 22.54 -7.05
C ASP A 259 11.65 22.55 -5.86
N PRO A 260 12.74 23.31 -5.94
CA PRO A 260 13.78 23.35 -4.90
C PRO A 260 13.30 23.89 -3.54
N SER A 261 12.11 24.48 -3.46
CA SER A 261 11.48 24.86 -2.20
C SER A 261 10.91 23.67 -1.40
N GLY A 262 10.84 22.47 -2.01
CA GLY A 262 10.37 21.23 -1.37
C GLY A 262 11.46 20.61 -0.50
N THR A 263 11.19 20.40 0.79
CA THR A 263 12.11 19.74 1.72
C THR A 263 12.14 18.22 1.42
N HIS A 264 13.34 17.62 1.35
CA HIS A 264 13.51 16.19 1.14
C HIS A 264 12.85 15.36 2.26
N LEU A 265 12.25 14.22 1.90
CA LEU A 265 11.78 13.22 2.85
C LEU A 265 12.98 12.37 3.30
N THR A 266 13.34 12.50 4.56
CA THR A 266 14.32 11.60 5.22
C THR A 266 13.68 11.01 6.47
N THR A 267 13.90 9.71 6.73
CA THR A 267 13.50 9.08 7.98
C THR A 267 14.76 8.86 8.83
N SER A 268 14.78 9.41 10.04
CA SER A 268 15.83 9.08 11.00
C SER A 268 15.72 7.58 11.37
N PRO A 269 16.83 6.84 11.47
CA PRO A 269 16.79 5.44 11.89
C PRO A 269 16.39 5.38 13.37
N GLU A 270 15.17 4.92 13.67
CA GLU A 270 14.81 4.59 15.04
C GLU A 270 15.51 3.29 15.46
N ASN A 271 16.19 3.37 16.60
CA ASN A 271 16.74 2.22 17.31
C ASN A 271 15.56 1.43 17.92
N PRO A 272 15.29 0.15 17.55
CA PRO A 272 14.15 -0.61 18.07
C PRO A 272 14.23 -0.98 19.56
N SER A 273 15.23 -0.49 20.31
CA SER A 273 15.48 -0.85 21.70
C SER A 273 14.94 0.14 22.76
N SER A 274 14.17 1.17 22.41
CA SER A 274 13.66 2.14 23.39
C SER A 274 12.12 2.14 23.48
N ARG A 275 11.51 1.00 23.85
CA ARG A 275 10.21 1.06 24.52
C ARG A 275 10.47 1.11 26.02
N PRO A 276 10.00 2.13 26.75
CA PRO A 276 10.05 2.10 28.20
C PRO A 276 9.15 0.99 28.72
N ASP A 277 9.70 0.10 29.55
CA ASP A 277 8.96 -0.84 30.38
C ASP A 277 7.93 -0.07 31.21
N HIS A 278 6.68 -0.41 31.01
CA HIS A 278 5.60 0.11 31.86
C HIS A 278 5.60 -0.71 33.16
N PRO A 279 5.91 -0.13 34.33
CA PRO A 279 5.86 -0.87 35.56
C PRO A 279 4.40 -1.19 35.93
N ASP A 280 4.12 -2.49 36.10
CA ASP A 280 2.95 -3.03 36.78
C ASP A 280 2.68 -2.27 38.08
N ARG A 281 1.54 -1.62 38.18
CA ARG A 281 0.95 -1.24 39.45
C ARG A 281 -0.03 -2.33 39.89
N LEU A 282 0.52 -3.31 40.58
CA LEU A 282 -0.19 -4.04 41.65
C LEU A 282 -0.36 -3.08 42.83
N HIS A 283 -1.57 -2.78 43.21
CA HIS A 283 -1.95 -2.57 44.63
C HIS A 283 -3.47 -2.59 44.78
N ALA A 284 -3.88 -3.52 45.70
CA ALA A 284 -5.01 -3.59 46.59
C ALA A 284 -6.45 -3.59 46.00
#